data_9cd0926eff3e962bea4600a44f09693a
#
_entry.id   9cd0926eff3e962bea4600a44f09693a
#
_cell.length_a   1.000
_cell.length_b   1.000
_cell.length_c   1.000
_cell.angle_alpha   90.00
_cell.angle_beta   90.00
_cell.angle_gamma   90.00
#
_symmetry.space_group_name_H-M   'P 1'
#
loop_
_entity.id
_entity.type
_entity.pdbx_description
1 polymer ?
#
loop_
_entity_poly.entity_id
_entity_poly.type
_entity_poly.pdbx_seq_one_letter_code
_entity_poly.pdbx_strand_id
1 'polypeptide(L)'
;MKILTYNEGSFWRQLDEHLSLREEETSSKIDDDVKSIIKDIKQYGDDKVIKFAKDFDQIILKKNEIKLTNLKQFYSLEKLNKETVESFRLAIQNVRKFHDKQYPNDFEISNMDAKLRSVWKPMDSVGLYVPGGNAVYPSSLIMSVVPAQIAGVERIVCVTPPSNNLNPYIAFLLDELSITEVYQIGGAQAIAALTFGTETIKPVSKIFGPGNAYVASAKKQVFGKVGIDLVAGPSEIIVVADEENNPEWVASDIMAQAEHDENAQSILITNSNTFAKKVLEHIEDLKETLSKKTTVEISLKKNGLIVIMDNLELSYKIINKIAPEHLHLQSKEKEIIFKNVNNAGGIFIGDYSTEAFGDYVVGTNHILPTSGAAKFSSGLSVIDFMKKSSVVEINKLSYKNLSKHVENISDVENLDAHKLSVTIR
;
A
#
# COMPACT_ATOMS: atom_id res chain seq x y z
N MET A 1 16.27 6.75 -20.59
CA MET A 1 16.46 7.21 -19.19
C MET A 1 17.36 8.46 -19.18
N LYS A 2 17.10 9.43 -18.28
CA LYS A 2 17.96 10.61 -18.05
C LYS A 2 19.20 10.19 -17.25
N ILE A 3 20.35 10.83 -17.49
CA ILE A 3 21.58 10.56 -16.73
C ILE A 3 21.96 11.83 -15.96
N LEU A 4 22.19 11.72 -14.66
CA LEU A 4 22.71 12.77 -13.80
C LEU A 4 24.01 12.31 -13.14
N THR A 5 24.98 13.22 -13.03
CA THR A 5 26.21 12.96 -12.26
C THR A 5 26.12 13.66 -10.90
N TYR A 6 26.34 12.89 -9.84
CA TYR A 6 26.34 13.43 -8.49
C TYR A 6 27.50 14.42 -8.29
N ASN A 7 27.16 15.64 -7.93
CA ASN A 7 28.09 16.68 -7.52
C ASN A 7 27.40 17.56 -6.46
N GLU A 8 28.16 18.24 -5.63
CA GLU A 8 27.59 19.05 -4.54
C GLU A 8 26.89 20.33 -5.03
N GLY A 9 27.03 20.71 -6.28
CA GLY A 9 26.50 21.98 -6.80
C GLY A 9 25.08 21.88 -7.33
N SER A 10 24.90 21.39 -8.56
CA SER A 10 23.62 21.44 -9.28
C SER A 10 22.78 20.17 -9.18
N PHE A 11 23.34 19.07 -8.69
CA PHE A 11 22.69 17.75 -8.68
C PHE A 11 21.32 17.75 -7.97
N TRP A 12 21.26 18.29 -6.77
CA TRP A 12 20.03 18.27 -5.98
C TRP A 12 18.89 19.02 -6.67
N ARG A 13 19.19 20.16 -7.28
CA ARG A 13 18.20 20.90 -8.07
C ARG A 13 17.73 20.09 -9.28
N GLN A 14 18.65 19.46 -10.03
CA GLN A 14 18.30 18.65 -11.20
C GLN A 14 17.50 17.40 -10.81
N LEU A 15 17.79 16.81 -9.64
CA LEU A 15 17.02 15.71 -9.08
C LEU A 15 15.61 16.18 -8.72
N ASP A 16 15.47 17.30 -8.01
CA ASP A 16 14.16 17.84 -7.62
C ASP A 16 13.31 18.19 -8.85
N GLU A 17 13.91 18.81 -9.87
CA GLU A 17 13.27 19.09 -11.16
C GLU A 17 12.78 17.79 -11.85
N HIS A 18 13.56 16.71 -11.78
CA HIS A 18 13.15 15.43 -12.36
C HIS A 18 12.01 14.78 -11.57
N LEU A 19 12.07 14.82 -10.25
CA LEU A 19 11.04 14.23 -9.39
C LEU A 19 9.70 14.98 -9.50
N SER A 20 9.72 16.33 -9.61
CA SER A 20 8.51 17.16 -9.70
C SER A 20 7.68 16.91 -10.95
N LEU A 21 8.26 16.39 -12.03
CA LEU A 21 7.52 16.03 -13.25
C LEU A 21 6.40 15.01 -13.00
N ARG A 22 6.48 14.22 -11.93
CA ARG A 22 5.46 13.22 -11.55
C ARG A 22 4.32 13.80 -10.71
N GLU A 23 4.55 14.93 -10.02
CA GLU A 23 3.59 15.51 -9.08
C GLU A 23 2.48 16.32 -9.78
N GLU A 24 2.70 16.78 -11.00
CA GLU A 24 1.81 17.72 -11.71
C GLU A 24 0.54 17.08 -12.32
N GLU A 25 0.37 15.75 -12.30
CA GLU A 25 -0.70 15.05 -13.04
C GLU A 25 -2.00 14.82 -12.27
N THR A 26 -2.17 15.28 -11.02
CA THR A 26 -3.46 15.14 -10.33
C THR A 26 -4.41 16.25 -10.79
N SER A 27 -5.23 15.97 -11.79
CA SER A 27 -6.12 16.96 -12.37
C SER A 27 -7.28 17.29 -11.42
N SER A 28 -7.55 18.58 -11.19
CA SER A 28 -8.73 19.12 -10.46
C SER A 28 -10.04 18.52 -10.97
N LYS A 29 -10.11 18.14 -12.23
CA LYS A 29 -11.26 17.50 -12.85
C LYS A 29 -11.58 16.13 -12.22
N ILE A 30 -10.57 15.29 -11.95
CA ILE A 30 -10.78 13.98 -11.28
C ILE A 30 -11.37 14.19 -9.90
N ASP A 31 -10.89 15.17 -9.14
CA ASP A 31 -11.40 15.45 -7.80
C ASP A 31 -12.86 15.91 -7.82
N ASP A 32 -13.27 16.73 -8.79
CA ASP A 32 -14.66 17.17 -8.96
C ASP A 32 -15.60 16.04 -9.41
N ASP A 33 -15.16 15.21 -10.34
CA ASP A 33 -15.90 14.01 -10.78
C ASP A 33 -16.12 13.05 -9.59
N VAL A 34 -15.06 12.78 -8.82
CA VAL A 34 -15.12 11.91 -7.64
C VAL A 34 -16.04 12.48 -6.57
N LYS A 35 -16.01 13.79 -6.33
CA LYS A 35 -16.91 14.45 -5.38
C LYS A 35 -18.38 14.27 -5.78
N SER A 36 -18.66 14.34 -7.08
CA SER A 36 -20.00 14.07 -7.61
C SER A 36 -20.42 12.61 -7.41
N ILE A 37 -19.51 11.66 -7.71
CA ILE A 37 -19.77 10.22 -7.50
C ILE A 37 -20.05 9.92 -6.03
N ILE A 38 -19.24 10.45 -5.11
CA ILE A 38 -19.45 10.28 -3.66
C ILE A 38 -20.82 10.82 -3.23
N LYS A 39 -21.21 12.01 -3.69
CA LYS A 39 -22.52 12.59 -3.40
C LYS A 39 -23.66 11.71 -3.91
N ASP A 40 -23.53 11.20 -5.13
CA ASP A 40 -24.53 10.36 -5.76
C ASP A 40 -24.73 9.03 -5.02
N ILE A 41 -23.64 8.34 -4.66
CA ILE A 41 -23.72 7.08 -3.87
C ILE A 41 -24.36 7.35 -2.51
N LYS A 42 -23.98 8.43 -1.83
CA LYS A 42 -24.55 8.80 -0.52
C LYS A 42 -26.04 9.07 -0.58
N GLN A 43 -26.53 9.61 -1.69
CA GLN A 43 -27.93 10.02 -1.85
C GLN A 43 -28.82 8.90 -2.40
N TYR A 44 -28.31 8.05 -3.30
CA TYR A 44 -29.11 7.12 -4.09
C TYR A 44 -28.69 5.65 -3.95
N GLY A 45 -27.68 5.34 -3.13
CA GLY A 45 -27.28 3.98 -2.75
C GLY A 45 -27.09 3.03 -3.93
N ASP A 46 -27.73 1.85 -3.85
CA ASP A 46 -27.62 0.78 -4.84
C ASP A 46 -28.04 1.19 -6.25
N ASP A 47 -29.00 2.12 -6.41
CA ASP A 47 -29.44 2.58 -7.73
C ASP A 47 -28.29 3.24 -8.51
N LYS A 48 -27.43 4.01 -7.81
CA LYS A 48 -26.24 4.60 -8.42
C LYS A 48 -25.11 3.59 -8.61
N VAL A 49 -24.95 2.61 -7.72
CA VAL A 49 -24.02 1.48 -7.93
C VAL A 49 -24.33 0.80 -9.26
N ILE A 50 -25.59 0.43 -9.49
CA ILE A 50 -26.06 -0.23 -10.72
C ILE A 50 -25.85 0.67 -11.94
N LYS A 51 -26.19 1.96 -11.81
CA LYS A 51 -26.01 2.92 -12.89
C LYS A 51 -24.52 3.05 -13.27
N PHE A 52 -23.63 3.23 -12.30
CA PHE A 52 -22.19 3.38 -12.55
C PHE A 52 -21.56 2.10 -13.10
N ALA A 53 -22.00 0.91 -12.70
CA ALA A 53 -21.59 -0.35 -13.32
C ALA A 53 -21.92 -0.37 -14.82
N LYS A 54 -23.11 0.15 -15.21
CA LYS A 54 -23.47 0.28 -16.61
C LYS A 54 -22.64 1.34 -17.33
N ASP A 55 -22.48 2.54 -16.72
CA ASP A 55 -21.89 3.69 -17.39
C ASP A 55 -20.35 3.56 -17.54
N PHE A 56 -19.67 3.01 -16.53
CA PHE A 56 -18.19 2.93 -16.48
C PHE A 56 -17.66 1.55 -16.86
N ASP A 57 -18.32 0.48 -16.40
CA ASP A 57 -17.85 -0.89 -16.62
C ASP A 57 -18.59 -1.59 -17.78
N GLN A 58 -19.65 -0.96 -18.33
CA GLN A 58 -20.53 -1.52 -19.39
C GLN A 58 -21.20 -2.84 -18.98
N ILE A 59 -21.41 -3.04 -17.68
CA ILE A 59 -22.05 -4.23 -17.11
C ILE A 59 -23.44 -3.85 -16.56
N ILE A 60 -24.45 -4.61 -16.96
CA ILE A 60 -25.81 -4.46 -16.46
C ILE A 60 -25.97 -5.36 -15.24
N LEU A 61 -26.00 -4.78 -14.05
CA LEU A 61 -26.24 -5.48 -12.80
C LEU A 61 -27.68 -5.33 -12.34
N LYS A 62 -28.24 -6.38 -11.74
CA LYS A 62 -29.43 -6.30 -10.90
C LYS A 62 -29.01 -6.11 -9.44
N LYS A 63 -29.92 -5.62 -8.60
CA LYS A 63 -29.66 -5.36 -7.18
C LYS A 63 -29.14 -6.60 -6.44
N ASN A 64 -29.69 -7.77 -6.72
CA ASN A 64 -29.27 -9.05 -6.13
C ASN A 64 -27.95 -9.60 -6.70
N GLU A 65 -27.39 -8.97 -7.73
CA GLU A 65 -26.11 -9.33 -8.35
C GLU A 65 -24.96 -8.47 -7.86
N ILE A 66 -25.23 -7.37 -7.12
CA ILE A 66 -24.20 -6.53 -6.51
C ILE A 66 -23.31 -7.39 -5.59
N LYS A 67 -23.91 -8.26 -4.78
CA LYS A 67 -23.19 -9.21 -3.93
C LYS A 67 -22.99 -10.55 -4.63
N LEU A 68 -21.74 -11.02 -4.69
CA LEU A 68 -21.43 -12.37 -5.15
C LEU A 68 -21.69 -13.37 -4.03
N THR A 69 -22.68 -14.23 -4.22
CA THR A 69 -23.11 -15.22 -3.19
C THR A 69 -22.53 -16.61 -3.41
N ASN A 70 -22.07 -16.92 -4.63
CA ASN A 70 -21.49 -18.21 -4.96
C ASN A 70 -20.22 -18.06 -5.78
N LEU A 71 -19.07 -18.06 -5.12
CA LEU A 71 -17.76 -17.93 -5.79
C LEU A 71 -17.41 -19.17 -6.62
N LYS A 72 -17.88 -20.36 -6.20
CA LYS A 72 -17.58 -21.64 -6.88
C LYS A 72 -18.14 -21.75 -8.29
N GLN A 73 -19.09 -20.88 -8.67
CA GLN A 73 -19.54 -20.83 -10.06
C GLN A 73 -18.49 -20.30 -11.05
N PHE A 74 -17.48 -19.54 -10.55
CA PHE A 74 -16.46 -18.89 -11.38
C PHE A 74 -15.19 -19.72 -11.54
N TYR A 75 -15.01 -20.79 -10.74
CA TYR A 75 -13.83 -21.64 -10.84
C TYR A 75 -14.14 -23.11 -10.59
N SER A 76 -13.27 -23.97 -11.09
CA SER A 76 -13.19 -25.40 -10.75
C SER A 76 -11.73 -25.75 -10.54
N LEU A 77 -11.39 -26.38 -9.41
CA LEU A 77 -10.01 -26.78 -9.10
C LEU A 77 -9.41 -27.71 -10.18
N GLU A 78 -10.24 -28.51 -10.85
CA GLU A 78 -9.80 -29.40 -11.94
C GLU A 78 -9.36 -28.63 -13.18
N LYS A 79 -9.88 -27.41 -13.39
CA LYS A 79 -9.57 -26.55 -14.53
C LYS A 79 -8.47 -25.51 -14.23
N LEU A 80 -8.16 -25.27 -12.97
CA LEU A 80 -7.05 -24.40 -12.60
C LEU A 80 -5.71 -25.12 -12.77
N ASN A 81 -4.68 -24.38 -13.13
CA ASN A 81 -3.34 -24.93 -13.13
C ASN A 81 -2.91 -25.28 -11.69
N LYS A 82 -2.55 -26.54 -11.46
CA LYS A 82 -2.22 -27.06 -10.11
C LYS A 82 -0.99 -26.38 -9.51
N GLU A 83 0.04 -26.14 -10.31
CA GLU A 83 1.27 -25.47 -9.86
C GLU A 83 0.99 -24.03 -9.42
N THR A 84 0.11 -23.33 -10.16
CA THR A 84 -0.32 -21.98 -9.80
C THR A 84 -1.10 -21.97 -8.48
N VAL A 85 -2.00 -22.93 -8.27
CA VAL A 85 -2.74 -23.08 -7.01
C VAL A 85 -1.79 -23.35 -5.84
N GLU A 86 -0.81 -24.23 -6.02
CA GLU A 86 0.22 -24.51 -5.01
C GLU A 86 1.08 -23.29 -4.71
N SER A 87 1.43 -22.49 -5.72
CA SER A 87 2.17 -21.25 -5.56
C SER A 87 1.38 -20.23 -4.74
N PHE A 88 0.07 -20.07 -4.95
CA PHE A 88 -0.77 -19.21 -4.12
C PHE A 88 -0.86 -19.70 -2.68
N ARG A 89 -0.99 -21.00 -2.46
CA ARG A 89 -0.99 -21.57 -1.09
C ARG A 89 0.33 -21.36 -0.38
N LEU A 90 1.45 -21.50 -1.09
CA LEU A 90 2.78 -21.19 -0.56
C LEU A 90 2.89 -19.69 -0.19
N ALA A 91 2.43 -18.80 -1.07
CA ALA A 91 2.41 -17.36 -0.80
C ALA A 91 1.57 -17.05 0.46
N ILE A 92 0.36 -17.58 0.58
CA ILE A 92 -0.50 -17.43 1.77
C ILE A 92 0.22 -17.89 3.03
N GLN A 93 0.86 -19.06 2.98
CA GLN A 93 1.60 -19.62 4.11
C GLN A 93 2.76 -18.73 4.53
N ASN A 94 3.57 -18.26 3.58
CA ASN A 94 4.73 -17.42 3.85
C ASN A 94 4.33 -16.04 4.36
N VAL A 95 3.32 -15.40 3.75
CA VAL A 95 2.76 -14.12 4.21
C VAL A 95 2.23 -14.27 5.62
N ARG A 96 1.49 -15.34 5.94
CA ARG A 96 1.00 -15.61 7.29
C ARG A 96 2.15 -15.76 8.28
N LYS A 97 3.15 -16.56 7.96
CA LYS A 97 4.32 -16.82 8.82
C LYS A 97 5.09 -15.54 9.16
N PHE A 98 5.25 -14.64 8.19
CA PHE A 98 5.93 -13.36 8.40
C PHE A 98 5.06 -12.41 9.24
N HIS A 99 3.80 -12.24 8.87
CA HIS A 99 2.90 -11.28 9.50
C HIS A 99 2.45 -11.70 10.91
N ASP A 100 2.41 -12.98 11.23
CA ASP A 100 2.18 -13.46 12.61
C ASP A 100 3.17 -12.84 13.62
N LYS A 101 4.41 -12.51 13.18
CA LYS A 101 5.40 -11.87 14.04
C LYS A 101 5.18 -10.37 14.24
N GLN A 102 4.26 -9.77 13.49
CA GLN A 102 3.93 -8.34 13.60
C GLN A 102 2.77 -8.09 14.57
N TYR A 103 2.14 -9.15 15.11
CA TYR A 103 1.06 -8.97 16.07
C TYR A 103 1.60 -8.28 17.33
N PRO A 104 1.04 -7.11 17.72
CA PRO A 104 1.58 -6.33 18.82
C PRO A 104 1.20 -6.89 20.18
N ASN A 105 2.06 -6.67 21.19
CA ASN A 105 1.79 -7.04 22.56
C ASN A 105 1.09 -5.92 23.33
N ASP A 106 0.13 -6.29 24.16
CA ASP A 106 -0.38 -5.43 25.21
C ASP A 106 0.68 -5.25 26.29
N PHE A 107 0.63 -4.11 27.01
CA PHE A 107 1.46 -3.93 28.19
C PHE A 107 0.71 -3.22 29.31
N GLU A 108 1.17 -3.46 30.54
CA GLU A 108 0.69 -2.79 31.76
C GLU A 108 1.91 -2.25 32.52
N ILE A 109 1.77 -1.03 33.04
CA ILE A 109 2.72 -0.43 34.00
C ILE A 109 1.95 0.11 35.21
N SER A 110 2.65 0.18 36.36
CA SER A 110 2.18 0.91 37.53
C SER A 110 2.92 2.26 37.61
N ASN A 111 2.20 3.37 37.77
CA ASN A 111 2.76 4.68 37.97
C ASN A 111 2.00 5.40 39.08
N MET A 112 2.69 5.73 40.17
CA MET A 112 2.07 6.33 41.39
C MET A 112 0.83 5.56 41.84
N ASP A 113 0.93 4.23 41.89
CA ASP A 113 -0.14 3.27 42.23
C ASP A 113 -1.34 3.23 41.26
N ALA A 114 -1.32 4.00 40.19
CA ALA A 114 -2.26 3.88 39.08
C ALA A 114 -1.84 2.76 38.14
N LYS A 115 -2.79 1.97 37.63
CA LYS A 115 -2.54 1.00 36.57
C LYS A 115 -2.82 1.61 35.21
N LEU A 116 -1.80 1.58 34.37
CA LEU A 116 -1.87 2.09 33.00
C LEU A 116 -1.64 0.94 32.04
N ARG A 117 -2.61 0.71 31.14
CA ARG A 117 -2.53 -0.36 30.15
C ARG A 117 -2.60 0.20 28.73
N SER A 118 -1.89 -0.44 27.83
CA SER A 118 -2.03 -0.24 26.39
C SER A 118 -2.55 -1.54 25.79
N VAL A 119 -3.76 -1.51 25.23
CA VAL A 119 -4.41 -2.69 24.70
C VAL A 119 -4.71 -2.52 23.21
N TRP A 120 -4.40 -3.54 22.44
CA TRP A 120 -4.68 -3.59 21.02
C TRP A 120 -5.98 -4.35 20.75
N LYS A 121 -6.78 -3.84 19.84
CA LYS A 121 -8.03 -4.46 19.41
C LYS A 121 -8.11 -4.42 17.89
N PRO A 122 -8.62 -5.47 17.24
CA PRO A 122 -8.92 -5.43 15.83
C PRO A 122 -9.93 -4.33 15.49
N MET A 123 -9.95 -3.88 14.27
CA MET A 123 -11.08 -3.12 13.72
C MET A 123 -12.27 -4.06 13.53
N ASP A 124 -13.49 -3.53 13.71
CA ASP A 124 -14.70 -4.34 13.58
C ASP A 124 -14.94 -4.80 12.13
N SER A 125 -14.55 -3.98 11.18
CA SER A 125 -14.71 -4.29 9.75
C SER A 125 -13.71 -3.51 8.89
N VAL A 126 -13.28 -4.15 7.78
CA VAL A 126 -12.43 -3.52 6.78
C VAL A 126 -12.94 -3.80 5.37
N GLY A 127 -12.73 -2.83 4.47
CA GLY A 127 -13.01 -2.96 3.05
C GLY A 127 -11.70 -3.09 2.27
N LEU A 128 -11.60 -4.11 1.43
CA LEU A 128 -10.45 -4.37 0.59
C LEU A 128 -10.83 -4.11 -0.88
N TYR A 129 -10.19 -3.14 -1.48
CA TYR A 129 -10.34 -2.85 -2.89
C TYR A 129 -9.40 -3.74 -3.70
N VAL A 130 -9.97 -4.64 -4.49
CA VAL A 130 -9.24 -5.55 -5.38
C VAL A 130 -9.35 -5.01 -6.79
N PRO A 131 -8.27 -4.50 -7.39
CA PRO A 131 -8.31 -3.99 -8.75
C PRO A 131 -8.77 -5.05 -9.75
N GLY A 132 -9.55 -4.64 -10.72
CA GLY A 132 -9.98 -5.44 -11.85
C GLY A 132 -9.61 -4.77 -13.17
N GLY A 133 -10.01 -5.34 -14.30
CA GLY A 133 -9.72 -4.84 -15.65
C GLY A 133 -8.69 -5.73 -16.37
N ASN A 134 -7.80 -5.12 -17.17
CA ASN A 134 -6.83 -5.87 -17.97
C ASN A 134 -5.74 -6.54 -17.13
N ALA A 135 -5.47 -6.07 -15.93
CA ALA A 135 -4.54 -6.69 -15.00
C ALA A 135 -5.28 -7.18 -13.76
N VAL A 136 -5.07 -8.44 -13.42
CA VAL A 136 -5.64 -9.09 -12.24
C VAL A 136 -4.49 -9.28 -11.24
N TYR A 137 -4.70 -8.85 -9.99
CA TYR A 137 -3.68 -8.90 -8.95
C TYR A 137 -4.07 -9.85 -7.81
N PRO A 138 -3.98 -11.18 -8.00
CA PRO A 138 -4.25 -12.16 -6.94
C PRO A 138 -3.36 -11.96 -5.71
N SER A 139 -2.10 -11.54 -5.92
CA SER A 139 -1.15 -11.25 -4.85
C SER A 139 -1.65 -10.16 -3.91
N SER A 140 -2.22 -9.05 -4.41
CA SER A 140 -2.75 -7.97 -3.57
C SER A 140 -3.90 -8.43 -2.67
N LEU A 141 -4.69 -9.41 -3.12
CA LEU A 141 -5.72 -10.02 -2.29
C LEU A 141 -5.09 -10.78 -1.11
N ILE A 142 -4.06 -11.60 -1.36
CA ILE A 142 -3.33 -12.33 -0.32
C ILE A 142 -2.70 -11.34 0.67
N MET A 143 -1.99 -10.32 0.16
CA MET A 143 -1.28 -9.32 0.96
C MET A 143 -2.21 -8.46 1.83
N SER A 144 -3.47 -8.30 1.46
CA SER A 144 -4.46 -7.55 2.24
C SER A 144 -5.25 -8.42 3.20
N VAL A 145 -5.71 -9.60 2.74
CA VAL A 145 -6.59 -10.47 3.55
C VAL A 145 -5.84 -11.14 4.68
N VAL A 146 -4.64 -11.67 4.43
CA VAL A 146 -3.91 -12.45 5.44
C VAL A 146 -3.57 -11.61 6.68
N PRO A 147 -3.01 -10.39 6.58
CA PRO A 147 -2.78 -9.55 7.75
C PRO A 147 -4.07 -9.14 8.48
N ALA A 148 -5.17 -8.89 7.74
CA ALA A 148 -6.47 -8.60 8.34
C ALA A 148 -7.01 -9.77 9.18
N GLN A 149 -6.85 -11.01 8.69
CA GLN A 149 -7.22 -12.22 9.43
C GLN A 149 -6.36 -12.42 10.67
N ILE A 150 -5.03 -12.20 10.58
CA ILE A 150 -4.12 -12.29 11.72
C ILE A 150 -4.47 -11.25 12.80
N ALA A 151 -4.83 -10.04 12.40
CA ALA A 151 -5.29 -8.99 13.30
C ALA A 151 -6.58 -9.36 14.04
N GLY A 152 -7.33 -10.35 13.56
CA GLY A 152 -8.62 -10.77 14.13
C GLY A 152 -9.81 -9.91 13.68
N VAL A 153 -9.75 -9.30 12.50
CA VAL A 153 -10.87 -8.55 11.92
C VAL A 153 -12.01 -9.52 11.60
N GLU A 154 -13.16 -9.32 12.24
CA GLU A 154 -14.30 -10.23 12.10
C GLU A 154 -14.99 -10.10 10.75
N ARG A 155 -15.09 -8.88 10.20
CA ARG A 155 -15.77 -8.61 8.94
C ARG A 155 -14.80 -8.04 7.91
N ILE A 156 -14.41 -8.86 6.92
CA ILE A 156 -13.56 -8.47 5.80
C ILE A 156 -14.44 -8.45 4.54
N VAL A 157 -14.54 -7.27 3.93
CA VAL A 157 -15.34 -7.02 2.74
C VAL A 157 -14.42 -6.80 1.55
N CYS A 158 -14.58 -7.57 0.48
CA CYS A 158 -13.86 -7.34 -0.77
C CYS A 158 -14.78 -6.67 -1.80
N VAL A 159 -14.27 -5.65 -2.47
CA VAL A 159 -14.91 -5.03 -3.62
C VAL A 159 -14.02 -5.14 -4.84
N THR A 160 -14.59 -5.46 -5.99
CA THR A 160 -13.88 -5.58 -7.27
C THR A 160 -14.79 -5.08 -8.39
N PRO A 161 -14.26 -4.44 -9.45
CA PRO A 161 -15.06 -4.01 -10.57
C PRO A 161 -15.98 -5.11 -11.10
N PRO A 162 -17.21 -4.79 -11.49
CA PRO A 162 -18.15 -5.77 -12.02
C PRO A 162 -17.63 -6.41 -13.30
N SER A 163 -17.86 -7.70 -13.41
CA SER A 163 -17.46 -8.50 -14.58
C SER A 163 -18.46 -9.62 -14.82
N ASN A 164 -18.79 -9.88 -16.09
CA ASN A 164 -19.58 -11.05 -16.46
C ASN A 164 -18.87 -12.38 -16.16
N ASN A 165 -17.55 -12.34 -16.04
CA ASN A 165 -16.72 -13.51 -15.76
C ASN A 165 -15.58 -13.12 -14.81
N LEU A 166 -15.82 -13.27 -13.51
CA LEU A 166 -14.78 -13.02 -12.51
C LEU A 166 -13.60 -13.96 -12.78
N ASN A 167 -12.37 -13.41 -12.70
CA ASN A 167 -11.17 -14.22 -12.90
C ASN A 167 -11.18 -15.44 -11.96
N PRO A 168 -11.00 -16.67 -12.48
CA PRO A 168 -11.13 -17.88 -11.69
C PRO A 168 -10.12 -17.99 -10.54
N TYR A 169 -8.93 -17.42 -10.66
CA TYR A 169 -7.95 -17.39 -9.58
C TYR A 169 -8.32 -16.41 -8.46
N ILE A 170 -8.95 -15.27 -8.80
CA ILE A 170 -9.51 -14.36 -7.78
C ILE A 170 -10.67 -15.06 -7.05
N ALA A 171 -11.57 -15.71 -7.78
CA ALA A 171 -12.70 -16.44 -7.17
C ALA A 171 -12.20 -17.57 -6.25
N PHE A 172 -11.19 -18.32 -6.71
CA PHE A 172 -10.53 -19.34 -5.90
C PHE A 172 -9.92 -18.77 -4.62
N LEU A 173 -9.15 -17.68 -4.71
CA LEU A 173 -8.48 -17.08 -3.56
C LEU A 173 -9.48 -16.48 -2.56
N LEU A 174 -10.55 -15.85 -3.02
CA LEU A 174 -11.62 -15.36 -2.14
C LEU A 174 -12.27 -16.50 -1.34
N ASP A 175 -12.50 -17.66 -1.99
CA ASP A 175 -13.04 -18.85 -1.33
C ASP A 175 -11.99 -19.51 -0.40
N GLU A 176 -10.74 -19.70 -0.86
CA GLU A 176 -9.63 -20.26 -0.07
C GLU A 176 -9.33 -19.42 1.19
N LEU A 177 -9.44 -18.10 1.09
CA LEU A 177 -9.27 -17.16 2.21
C LEU A 177 -10.57 -16.93 3.00
N SER A 178 -11.65 -17.68 2.70
CA SER A 178 -12.93 -17.64 3.40
C SER A 178 -13.60 -16.25 3.42
N ILE A 179 -13.48 -15.47 2.35
CA ILE A 179 -14.14 -14.18 2.23
C ILE A 179 -15.59 -14.38 1.80
N THR A 180 -16.53 -14.01 2.66
CA THR A 180 -17.98 -14.21 2.46
C THR A 180 -18.72 -12.96 1.99
N GLU A 181 -18.10 -11.79 2.10
CA GLU A 181 -18.67 -10.52 1.59
C GLU A 181 -17.84 -10.01 0.43
N VAL A 182 -18.30 -10.30 -0.78
CA VAL A 182 -17.69 -9.85 -2.03
C VAL A 182 -18.72 -9.10 -2.85
N TYR A 183 -18.40 -7.87 -3.26
CA TYR A 183 -19.30 -7.03 -4.04
C TYR A 183 -18.69 -6.63 -5.38
N GLN A 184 -19.53 -6.66 -6.42
CA GLN A 184 -19.19 -6.24 -7.78
C GLN A 184 -19.37 -4.72 -7.91
N ILE A 185 -18.38 -3.98 -7.41
CA ILE A 185 -18.33 -2.52 -7.50
C ILE A 185 -16.87 -2.08 -7.57
N GLY A 186 -16.54 -1.26 -8.56
CA GLY A 186 -15.19 -0.71 -8.77
C GLY A 186 -15.13 0.80 -8.59
N GLY A 187 -13.98 1.41 -8.88
CA GLY A 187 -13.81 2.87 -8.95
C GLY A 187 -14.12 3.64 -7.65
N ALA A 188 -14.29 4.95 -7.80
CA ALA A 188 -14.62 5.86 -6.70
C ALA A 188 -15.94 5.50 -6.00
N GLN A 189 -16.90 4.94 -6.73
CA GLN A 189 -18.19 4.51 -6.19
C GLN A 189 -18.07 3.35 -5.20
N ALA A 190 -17.06 2.48 -5.35
CA ALA A 190 -16.75 1.42 -4.37
C ALA A 190 -16.28 2.01 -3.05
N ILE A 191 -15.38 2.98 -3.10
CA ILE A 191 -14.87 3.69 -1.92
C ILE A 191 -16.02 4.44 -1.21
N ALA A 192 -16.89 5.10 -1.96
CA ALA A 192 -18.06 5.78 -1.42
C ALA A 192 -19.04 4.79 -0.75
N ALA A 193 -19.34 3.65 -1.40
CA ALA A 193 -20.23 2.62 -0.85
C ALA A 193 -19.65 1.98 0.43
N LEU A 194 -18.36 1.69 0.47
CA LEU A 194 -17.69 1.19 1.68
C LEU A 194 -17.67 2.23 2.82
N THR A 195 -17.70 3.52 2.48
CA THR A 195 -17.67 4.61 3.48
C THR A 195 -19.03 4.91 4.07
N PHE A 196 -20.04 5.06 3.23
CA PHE A 196 -21.36 5.56 3.64
C PHE A 196 -22.42 4.47 3.75
N GLY A 197 -22.14 3.31 3.16
CA GLY A 197 -23.10 2.23 3.01
C GLY A 197 -24.05 2.48 1.83
N THR A 198 -24.74 1.42 1.45
CA THR A 198 -25.91 1.39 0.56
C THR A 198 -26.92 0.43 1.16
N GLU A 199 -28.03 0.13 0.46
CA GLU A 199 -29.00 -0.87 0.94
C GLU A 199 -28.40 -2.27 1.00
N THR A 200 -27.45 -2.58 0.08
CA THR A 200 -26.78 -3.89 0.00
C THR A 200 -25.44 -3.93 0.76
N ILE A 201 -24.69 -2.83 0.78
CA ILE A 201 -23.31 -2.77 1.31
C ILE A 201 -23.32 -2.02 2.63
N LYS A 202 -22.98 -2.69 3.74
CA LYS A 202 -22.78 -2.02 5.04
C LYS A 202 -21.43 -1.29 5.05
N PRO A 203 -21.32 -0.09 5.66
CA PRO A 203 -20.06 0.64 5.75
C PRO A 203 -19.00 -0.14 6.54
N VAL A 204 -17.73 0.25 6.38
CA VAL A 204 -16.58 -0.33 7.04
C VAL A 204 -15.80 0.71 7.84
N SER A 205 -14.93 0.26 8.75
CA SER A 205 -14.12 1.13 9.61
C SER A 205 -12.89 1.70 8.88
N LYS A 206 -12.27 0.91 7.98
CA LYS A 206 -11.09 1.32 7.21
C LYS A 206 -11.08 0.64 5.83
N ILE A 207 -10.56 1.35 4.83
CA ILE A 207 -10.48 0.87 3.44
C ILE A 207 -9.02 0.71 3.05
N PHE A 208 -8.70 -0.42 2.41
CA PHE A 208 -7.37 -0.81 1.97
C PHE A 208 -7.39 -1.16 0.49
N GLY A 209 -6.21 -1.14 -0.11
CA GLY A 209 -5.96 -1.61 -1.46
C GLY A 209 -5.64 -0.48 -2.44
N PRO A 210 -4.79 -0.77 -3.44
CA PRO A 210 -4.42 0.16 -4.50
C PRO A 210 -5.55 0.30 -5.53
N GLY A 211 -5.56 1.42 -6.25
CA GLY A 211 -6.50 1.66 -7.34
C GLY A 211 -6.02 2.80 -8.23
N ASN A 212 -6.78 3.09 -9.29
CA ASN A 212 -6.46 4.18 -10.21
C ASN A 212 -6.64 5.56 -9.56
N ALA A 213 -6.37 6.64 -10.30
CA ALA A 213 -6.46 8.02 -9.82
C ALA A 213 -7.84 8.37 -9.22
N TYR A 214 -8.95 7.79 -9.72
CA TYR A 214 -10.30 8.00 -9.16
C TYR A 214 -10.44 7.34 -7.79
N VAL A 215 -9.89 6.14 -7.60
CA VAL A 215 -9.88 5.44 -6.30
C VAL A 215 -9.01 6.19 -5.31
N ALA A 216 -7.83 6.64 -5.71
CA ALA A 216 -6.91 7.42 -4.88
C ALA A 216 -7.56 8.75 -4.43
N SER A 217 -8.18 9.50 -5.35
CA SER A 217 -8.92 10.72 -5.05
C SER A 217 -10.10 10.44 -4.12
N ALA A 218 -10.86 9.35 -4.35
CA ALA A 218 -11.97 9.00 -3.47
C ALA A 218 -11.51 8.68 -2.04
N LYS A 219 -10.44 7.89 -1.87
CA LYS A 219 -9.85 7.59 -0.56
C LYS A 219 -9.44 8.88 0.15
N LYS A 220 -8.77 9.80 -0.56
CA LYS A 220 -8.38 11.11 -0.02
C LYS A 220 -9.59 11.93 0.45
N GLN A 221 -10.68 11.96 -0.34
CA GLN A 221 -11.86 12.76 -0.03
C GLN A 221 -12.71 12.19 1.11
N VAL A 222 -12.69 10.88 1.37
CA VAL A 222 -13.45 10.25 2.46
C VAL A 222 -12.64 10.09 3.74
N PHE A 223 -11.33 10.35 3.73
CA PHE A 223 -10.48 10.26 4.91
C PHE A 223 -11.01 11.15 6.03
N GLY A 224 -11.04 10.62 7.24
CA GLY A 224 -11.67 11.27 8.40
C GLY A 224 -13.12 10.83 8.64
N LYS A 225 -13.84 10.39 7.61
CA LYS A 225 -15.13 9.71 7.77
C LYS A 225 -14.95 8.20 7.89
N VAL A 226 -14.01 7.65 7.16
CA VAL A 226 -13.53 6.27 7.21
C VAL A 226 -12.00 6.32 7.26
N GLY A 227 -11.35 5.32 7.87
CA GLY A 227 -9.90 5.18 7.77
C GLY A 227 -9.50 4.74 6.36
N ILE A 228 -8.28 5.08 5.95
CA ILE A 228 -7.66 4.54 4.72
C ILE A 228 -6.25 4.01 5.05
N ASP A 229 -5.73 3.10 4.23
CA ASP A 229 -4.35 2.65 4.31
C ASP A 229 -3.37 3.76 3.89
N LEU A 230 -3.33 4.06 2.60
CA LEU A 230 -2.51 5.10 2.00
C LEU A 230 -3.19 5.67 0.75
N VAL A 231 -2.68 6.80 0.28
CA VAL A 231 -2.98 7.32 -1.07
C VAL A 231 -1.83 6.85 -1.96
N ALA A 232 -2.06 5.79 -2.73
CA ALA A 232 -1.04 5.22 -3.58
C ALA A 232 -0.71 6.14 -4.76
N GLY A 233 0.58 6.33 -5.00
CA GLY A 233 1.13 6.88 -6.24
C GLY A 233 1.59 5.76 -7.19
N PRO A 234 2.16 6.11 -8.34
CA PRO A 234 2.79 5.15 -9.24
C PRO A 234 3.98 4.45 -8.57
N SER A 235 4.21 3.19 -8.94
CA SER A 235 5.27 2.35 -8.37
C SER A 235 6.69 2.87 -8.62
N GLU A 236 7.62 2.54 -7.72
CA GLU A 236 8.97 3.09 -7.68
C GLU A 236 10.02 2.04 -7.32
N ILE A 237 11.16 2.06 -8.01
CA ILE A 237 12.35 1.31 -7.61
C ILE A 237 13.60 2.15 -7.66
N ILE A 238 14.50 1.97 -6.70
CA ILE A 238 15.92 2.35 -6.79
C ILE A 238 16.77 1.08 -6.74
N VAL A 239 17.60 0.88 -7.75
CA VAL A 239 18.63 -0.17 -7.76
C VAL A 239 19.98 0.49 -7.55
N VAL A 240 20.76 0.03 -6.58
CA VAL A 240 22.15 0.45 -6.36
C VAL A 240 23.06 -0.70 -6.75
N ALA A 241 23.85 -0.50 -7.81
CA ALA A 241 24.72 -1.53 -8.37
C ALA A 241 26.04 -0.94 -8.84
N ASP A 242 27.09 -1.75 -8.81
CA ASP A 242 28.42 -1.42 -9.30
C ASP A 242 28.83 -2.29 -10.50
N GLU A 243 30.06 -2.11 -11.00
CA GLU A 243 30.54 -2.82 -12.20
C GLU A 243 30.79 -4.33 -11.99
N GLU A 244 30.77 -4.82 -10.74
CA GLU A 244 30.90 -6.25 -10.41
C GLU A 244 29.55 -6.98 -10.53
N ASN A 245 28.43 -6.26 -10.55
CA ASN A 245 27.10 -6.83 -10.70
C ASN A 245 26.80 -7.19 -12.17
N ASN A 246 25.80 -8.06 -12.38
CA ASN A 246 25.36 -8.43 -13.72
C ASN A 246 24.45 -7.33 -14.32
N PRO A 247 24.85 -6.66 -15.41
CA PRO A 247 24.06 -5.58 -16.00
C PRO A 247 22.72 -6.06 -16.58
N GLU A 248 22.62 -7.30 -17.05
CA GLU A 248 21.37 -7.89 -17.55
C GLU A 248 20.35 -8.07 -16.42
N TRP A 249 20.79 -8.50 -15.22
CA TRP A 249 19.92 -8.62 -14.06
C TRP A 249 19.42 -7.28 -13.58
N VAL A 250 20.30 -6.27 -13.50
CA VAL A 250 19.90 -4.91 -13.14
C VAL A 250 18.91 -4.33 -14.16
N ALA A 251 19.12 -4.59 -15.46
CA ALA A 251 18.18 -4.19 -16.51
C ALA A 251 16.80 -4.82 -16.30
N SER A 252 16.75 -6.12 -15.95
CA SER A 252 15.49 -6.82 -15.69
C SER A 252 14.77 -6.27 -14.46
N ASP A 253 15.47 -5.96 -13.37
CA ASP A 253 14.90 -5.36 -12.16
C ASP A 253 14.27 -3.97 -12.44
N ILE A 254 14.96 -3.13 -13.24
CA ILE A 254 14.47 -1.82 -13.66
C ILE A 254 13.20 -1.95 -14.51
N MET A 255 13.17 -2.93 -15.44
CA MET A 255 12.02 -3.15 -16.31
C MET A 255 10.84 -3.80 -15.55
N ALA A 256 11.08 -4.65 -14.57
CA ALA A 256 10.03 -5.23 -13.73
C ALA A 256 9.17 -4.15 -13.08
N GLN A 257 9.79 -3.06 -12.60
CA GLN A 257 9.05 -1.92 -12.09
C GLN A 257 8.39 -1.08 -13.19
N ALA A 258 9.11 -0.85 -14.29
CA ALA A 258 8.64 0.00 -15.39
C ALA A 258 7.40 -0.55 -16.12
N GLU A 259 7.16 -1.88 -16.07
CA GLU A 259 6.00 -2.51 -16.72
C GLU A 259 4.67 -2.35 -15.97
N HIS A 260 4.72 -1.85 -14.70
CA HIS A 260 3.51 -1.67 -13.90
C HIS A 260 2.61 -0.56 -14.43
N ASP A 261 3.20 0.61 -14.75
CA ASP A 261 2.47 1.80 -15.22
C ASP A 261 3.39 2.74 -16.01
N GLU A 262 2.82 3.53 -16.93
CA GLU A 262 3.56 4.54 -17.70
C GLU A 262 4.19 5.64 -16.81
N ASN A 263 3.69 5.83 -15.61
CA ASN A 263 4.18 6.77 -14.60
C ASN A 263 5.09 6.10 -13.55
N ALA A 264 5.35 4.78 -13.64
CA ALA A 264 6.31 4.12 -12.78
C ALA A 264 7.71 4.78 -12.88
N GLN A 265 8.46 4.75 -11.77
CA GLN A 265 9.79 5.33 -11.72
C GLN A 265 10.84 4.26 -11.42
N SER A 266 11.83 4.16 -12.31
CA SER A 266 12.98 3.26 -12.13
C SER A 266 14.28 4.07 -12.13
N ILE A 267 15.05 3.94 -11.05
CA ILE A 267 16.31 4.68 -10.85
C ILE A 267 17.44 3.69 -10.65
N LEU A 268 18.50 3.84 -11.42
CA LEU A 268 19.79 3.18 -11.19
C LEU A 268 20.76 4.17 -10.54
N ILE A 269 21.41 3.77 -9.46
CA ILE A 269 22.55 4.48 -8.87
C ILE A 269 23.78 3.59 -9.04
N THR A 270 24.81 4.10 -9.72
CA THR A 270 26.05 3.34 -9.99
C THR A 270 27.29 4.23 -9.97
N ASN A 271 28.46 3.63 -9.77
CA ASN A 271 29.74 4.32 -9.83
C ASN A 271 30.43 4.20 -11.20
N SER A 272 29.81 3.53 -12.17
CA SER A 272 30.44 3.26 -13.48
C SER A 272 29.57 3.67 -14.65
N ASN A 273 30.06 4.63 -15.44
CA ASN A 273 29.44 5.01 -16.73
C ASN A 273 29.39 3.84 -17.71
N THR A 274 30.41 2.98 -17.70
CA THR A 274 30.46 1.81 -18.58
C THR A 274 29.40 0.79 -18.20
N PHE A 275 29.22 0.56 -16.90
CA PHE A 275 28.15 -0.32 -16.38
C PHE A 275 26.76 0.23 -16.76
N ALA A 276 26.52 1.52 -16.53
CA ALA A 276 25.26 2.18 -16.90
C ALA A 276 24.92 2.00 -18.39
N LYS A 277 25.90 2.12 -19.28
CA LYS A 277 25.71 1.87 -20.72
C LYS A 277 25.32 0.43 -21.02
N LYS A 278 25.99 -0.55 -20.40
CA LYS A 278 25.64 -1.98 -20.55
C LYS A 278 24.21 -2.26 -20.07
N VAL A 279 23.80 -1.68 -18.94
CA VAL A 279 22.41 -1.81 -18.46
C VAL A 279 21.42 -1.25 -19.48
N LEU A 280 21.70 -0.09 -20.09
CA LEU A 280 20.85 0.48 -21.14
C LEU A 280 20.80 -0.41 -22.40
N GLU A 281 21.92 -1.01 -22.80
CA GLU A 281 21.97 -1.95 -23.93
C GLU A 281 21.09 -3.18 -23.64
N HIS A 282 21.21 -3.77 -22.45
CA HIS A 282 20.35 -4.90 -22.06
C HIS A 282 18.86 -4.52 -21.95
N ILE A 283 18.52 -3.31 -21.51
CA ILE A 283 17.12 -2.83 -21.54
C ILE A 283 16.60 -2.80 -22.99
N GLU A 284 17.39 -2.28 -23.95
CA GLU A 284 16.97 -2.24 -25.36
C GLU A 284 16.74 -3.65 -25.94
N ASP A 285 17.58 -4.60 -25.58
CA ASP A 285 17.47 -6.00 -26.06
C ASP A 285 16.29 -6.74 -25.40
N LEU A 286 16.20 -6.69 -24.07
CA LEU A 286 15.23 -7.48 -23.30
C LEU A 286 13.80 -6.94 -23.45
N LYS A 287 13.59 -5.62 -23.60
CA LYS A 287 12.23 -5.07 -23.74
C LYS A 287 11.47 -5.63 -24.94
N GLU A 288 12.19 -6.10 -25.99
CA GLU A 288 11.58 -6.71 -27.18
C GLU A 288 10.84 -8.01 -26.84
N THR A 289 11.18 -8.68 -25.74
CA THR A 289 10.56 -9.93 -25.29
C THR A 289 9.32 -9.70 -24.42
N LEU A 290 9.06 -8.45 -24.00
CA LEU A 290 8.00 -8.12 -23.04
C LEU A 290 6.66 -7.85 -23.74
N SER A 291 5.59 -8.41 -23.20
CA SER A 291 4.21 -8.11 -23.64
C SER A 291 3.80 -6.66 -23.41
N LYS A 292 4.40 -6.01 -22.38
CA LYS A 292 4.15 -4.61 -22.02
C LYS A 292 5.27 -3.65 -22.47
N LYS A 293 5.97 -3.97 -23.55
CA LYS A 293 7.07 -3.17 -24.11
C LYS A 293 6.76 -1.67 -24.15
N THR A 294 5.60 -1.28 -24.68
CA THR A 294 5.21 0.13 -24.81
C THR A 294 5.14 0.84 -23.45
N THR A 295 4.58 0.22 -22.44
CA THR A 295 4.51 0.75 -21.07
C THR A 295 5.91 0.97 -20.52
N VAL A 296 6.80 -0.03 -20.66
CA VAL A 296 8.21 0.06 -20.22
C VAL A 296 8.93 1.22 -20.94
N GLU A 297 8.78 1.35 -22.25
CA GLU A 297 9.41 2.44 -23.03
C GLU A 297 8.95 3.83 -22.56
N ILE A 298 7.64 4.01 -22.35
CA ILE A 298 7.08 5.30 -21.90
C ILE A 298 7.57 5.61 -20.48
N SER A 299 7.47 4.66 -19.56
CA SER A 299 7.91 4.80 -18.19
C SER A 299 9.39 5.18 -18.08
N LEU A 300 10.28 4.40 -18.72
CA LEU A 300 11.72 4.66 -18.69
C LEU A 300 12.12 5.96 -19.39
N LYS A 301 11.41 6.36 -20.46
CA LYS A 301 11.65 7.64 -21.14
C LYS A 301 11.23 8.82 -20.28
N LYS A 302 10.09 8.73 -19.61
CA LYS A 302 9.49 9.82 -18.82
C LYS A 302 10.15 9.94 -17.44
N ASN A 303 10.26 8.84 -16.72
CA ASN A 303 10.60 8.81 -15.28
C ASN A 303 11.89 8.03 -14.97
N GLY A 304 12.48 7.37 -15.96
CA GLY A 304 13.72 6.61 -15.77
C GLY A 304 14.93 7.52 -15.54
N LEU A 305 15.71 7.23 -14.49
CA LEU A 305 16.89 8.01 -14.11
C LEU A 305 18.09 7.10 -13.86
N ILE A 306 19.27 7.55 -14.30
CA ILE A 306 20.55 6.97 -13.89
C ILE A 306 21.34 8.03 -13.16
N VAL A 307 21.82 7.71 -11.96
CA VAL A 307 22.72 8.57 -11.19
C VAL A 307 24.09 7.94 -11.16
N ILE A 308 25.07 8.67 -11.68
CA ILE A 308 26.49 8.29 -11.62
C ILE A 308 27.12 9.01 -10.42
N MET A 309 27.74 8.27 -9.51
CA MET A 309 28.41 8.82 -8.35
C MET A 309 29.66 8.01 -7.97
N ASP A 310 30.77 8.67 -7.69
CA ASP A 310 32.07 8.01 -7.43
C ASP A 310 32.05 7.14 -6.16
N ASN A 311 31.32 7.56 -5.11
CA ASN A 311 31.23 6.85 -3.84
C ASN A 311 29.80 6.39 -3.56
N LEU A 312 29.53 5.10 -3.78
CA LEU A 312 28.21 4.50 -3.57
C LEU A 312 27.80 4.44 -2.08
N GLU A 313 28.74 4.48 -1.13
CA GLU A 313 28.39 4.55 0.30
C GLU A 313 27.51 5.76 0.61
N LEU A 314 27.63 6.85 -0.17
CA LEU A 314 26.84 8.05 0.02
C LEU A 314 25.47 8.03 -0.69
N SER A 315 25.14 6.95 -1.39
CA SER A 315 23.86 6.81 -2.11
C SER A 315 22.65 6.91 -1.17
N TYR A 316 22.82 6.54 0.10
CA TYR A 316 21.76 6.69 1.12
C TYR A 316 21.19 8.13 1.21
N LYS A 317 21.98 9.16 0.87
CA LYS A 317 21.49 10.55 0.87
C LYS A 317 20.41 10.76 -0.18
N ILE A 318 20.63 10.17 -1.37
CA ILE A 318 19.67 10.21 -2.49
C ILE A 318 18.46 9.34 -2.16
N ILE A 319 18.69 8.12 -1.67
CA ILE A 319 17.66 7.17 -1.28
C ILE A 319 16.74 7.79 -0.22
N ASN A 320 17.30 8.33 0.86
CA ASN A 320 16.52 8.94 1.95
C ASN A 320 15.74 10.19 1.50
N LYS A 321 16.26 10.95 0.52
CA LYS A 321 15.55 12.09 -0.07
C LYS A 321 14.36 11.66 -0.91
N ILE A 322 14.54 10.65 -1.75
CA ILE A 322 13.48 10.10 -2.61
C ILE A 322 12.48 9.32 -1.76
N ALA A 323 12.98 8.48 -0.84
CA ALA A 323 12.19 7.56 -0.03
C ALA A 323 11.36 6.60 -0.90
N PRO A 324 12.02 5.74 -1.70
CA PRO A 324 11.38 4.93 -2.71
C PRO A 324 10.48 3.85 -2.11
N GLU A 325 9.53 3.36 -2.91
CA GLU A 325 8.74 2.17 -2.61
C GLU A 325 9.63 0.94 -2.46
N HIS A 326 10.42 0.64 -3.49
CA HIS A 326 11.37 -0.48 -3.50
C HIS A 326 12.81 0.02 -3.57
N LEU A 327 13.67 -0.57 -2.77
CA LEU A 327 15.12 -0.34 -2.78
C LEU A 327 15.85 -1.66 -2.94
N HIS A 328 16.59 -1.83 -4.04
CA HIS A 328 17.43 -3.01 -4.27
C HIS A 328 18.90 -2.66 -4.16
N LEU A 329 19.59 -3.23 -3.19
CA LEU A 329 21.01 -3.03 -2.89
C LEU A 329 21.82 -4.23 -3.37
N GLN A 330 22.49 -4.09 -4.51
CA GLN A 330 23.32 -5.15 -5.10
C GLN A 330 24.82 -4.88 -4.92
N SER A 331 25.24 -3.61 -4.88
CA SER A 331 26.66 -3.24 -4.80
C SER A 331 27.37 -3.85 -3.60
N LYS A 332 28.70 -3.92 -3.67
CA LYS A 332 29.54 -4.41 -2.55
C LYS A 332 29.38 -3.56 -1.28
N GLU A 333 28.99 -2.29 -1.39
CA GLU A 333 28.74 -1.38 -0.28
C GLU A 333 27.36 -1.55 0.37
N LYS A 334 26.55 -2.53 -0.05
CA LYS A 334 25.14 -2.73 0.39
C LYS A 334 24.94 -2.67 1.90
N GLU A 335 25.84 -3.23 2.69
CA GLU A 335 25.70 -3.25 4.15
C GLU A 335 25.91 -1.86 4.78
N ILE A 336 26.82 -1.04 4.22
CA ILE A 336 27.08 0.32 4.69
C ILE A 336 25.90 1.21 4.29
N ILE A 337 25.39 1.05 3.06
CA ILE A 337 24.24 1.79 2.55
C ILE A 337 23.02 1.45 3.40
N PHE A 338 22.73 0.16 3.62
CA PHE A 338 21.60 -0.30 4.43
C PHE A 338 21.57 0.31 5.83
N LYS A 339 22.72 0.37 6.53
CA LYS A 339 22.83 0.97 7.87
C LYS A 339 22.45 2.46 7.92
N ASN A 340 22.55 3.16 6.79
CA ASN A 340 22.29 4.62 6.70
C ASN A 340 20.96 4.95 6.01
N VAL A 341 20.25 3.94 5.46
CA VAL A 341 18.93 4.12 4.87
C VAL A 341 17.88 4.14 5.96
N ASN A 342 17.10 5.23 6.01
CA ASN A 342 15.99 5.41 6.92
C ASN A 342 14.63 5.35 6.22
N ASN A 343 14.60 5.66 4.93
CA ASN A 343 13.36 5.89 4.20
C ASN A 343 13.33 5.01 2.94
N ALA A 344 12.70 3.84 3.03
CA ALA A 344 12.33 2.98 1.91
C ALA A 344 11.13 2.10 2.33
N GLY A 345 10.24 1.80 1.39
CA GLY A 345 9.07 0.96 1.66
C GLY A 345 9.45 -0.50 1.87
N GLY A 346 10.18 -1.09 0.91
CA GLY A 346 10.78 -2.42 0.97
C GLY A 346 12.25 -2.38 0.60
N ILE A 347 13.10 -3.18 1.26
CA ILE A 347 14.55 -3.23 1.01
C ILE A 347 14.94 -4.66 0.66
N PHE A 348 15.59 -4.82 -0.48
CA PHE A 348 16.06 -6.07 -1.06
C PHE A 348 17.59 -6.04 -1.10
N ILE A 349 18.25 -7.04 -0.54
CA ILE A 349 19.71 -7.04 -0.36
C ILE A 349 20.34 -8.22 -1.08
N GLY A 350 21.24 -7.94 -1.99
CA GLY A 350 22.02 -8.92 -2.78
C GLY A 350 21.39 -9.25 -4.13
N ASP A 351 22.20 -9.82 -5.01
CA ASP A 351 21.95 -9.99 -6.44
C ASP A 351 20.71 -10.85 -6.76
N TYR A 352 20.36 -11.80 -5.88
CA TYR A 352 19.23 -12.70 -6.05
C TYR A 352 17.93 -12.19 -5.41
N SER A 353 17.96 -11.05 -4.73
CA SER A 353 16.84 -10.53 -3.96
C SER A 353 16.02 -9.55 -4.79
N THR A 354 15.50 -10.00 -5.96
CA THR A 354 14.67 -9.14 -6.81
C THR A 354 13.33 -8.79 -6.11
N GLU A 355 12.74 -7.63 -6.45
CA GLU A 355 11.45 -7.19 -5.88
C GLU A 355 10.35 -8.22 -6.07
N ALA A 356 10.34 -8.93 -7.21
CA ALA A 356 9.35 -9.95 -7.54
C ALA A 356 9.20 -11.04 -6.45
N PHE A 357 10.27 -11.39 -5.74
CA PHE A 357 10.16 -12.31 -4.60
C PHE A 357 9.33 -11.71 -3.48
N GLY A 358 9.52 -10.43 -3.15
CA GLY A 358 8.74 -9.71 -2.15
C GLY A 358 7.28 -9.55 -2.58
N ASP A 359 7.05 -9.29 -3.86
CA ASP A 359 5.73 -9.07 -4.41
C ASP A 359 4.85 -10.32 -4.41
N TYR A 360 5.44 -11.51 -4.50
CA TYR A 360 4.66 -12.71 -4.71
C TYR A 360 4.74 -13.73 -3.60
N VAL A 361 5.94 -14.13 -3.12
CA VAL A 361 6.02 -15.44 -2.48
C VAL A 361 6.85 -15.51 -1.20
N VAL A 362 7.80 -14.59 -0.92
CA VAL A 362 8.69 -14.73 0.24
C VAL A 362 8.00 -14.44 1.58
N GLY A 363 6.90 -13.67 1.56
CA GLY A 363 6.08 -13.44 2.75
C GLY A 363 6.03 -12.01 3.26
N THR A 364 6.89 -11.11 2.77
CA THR A 364 6.77 -9.67 3.01
C THR A 364 5.55 -9.10 2.29
N ASN A 365 5.14 -7.88 2.62
CA ASN A 365 3.99 -7.24 1.98
C ASN A 365 4.44 -6.30 0.88
N HIS A 366 3.78 -6.35 -0.27
CA HIS A 366 4.06 -5.46 -1.40
C HIS A 366 3.19 -4.19 -1.44
N ILE A 367 2.25 -4.04 -0.52
CA ILE A 367 1.49 -2.79 -0.39
C ILE A 367 2.36 -1.83 0.42
N LEU A 368 3.16 -1.08 -0.31
CA LEU A 368 4.23 -0.24 0.21
C LEU A 368 3.92 1.25 0.00
N PRO A 369 4.50 2.15 0.80
CA PRO A 369 4.36 3.59 0.62
C PRO A 369 5.10 4.06 -0.63
N THR A 370 4.42 4.83 -1.48
CA THR A 370 4.93 5.42 -2.72
C THR A 370 5.05 6.93 -2.61
N SER A 371 5.63 7.58 -3.61
CA SER A 371 5.72 9.06 -3.72
C SER A 371 6.33 9.72 -2.49
N GLY A 372 7.41 9.11 -1.98
CA GLY A 372 8.14 9.62 -0.82
C GLY A 372 7.44 9.41 0.52
N ALA A 373 6.31 8.72 0.56
CA ALA A 373 5.57 8.46 1.80
C ALA A 373 6.33 7.53 2.77
N ALA A 374 7.35 6.80 2.33
CA ALA A 374 8.22 6.02 3.20
C ALA A 374 8.97 6.88 4.26
N LYS A 375 8.92 8.21 4.18
CA LYS A 375 9.40 9.13 5.22
C LYS A 375 8.56 9.13 6.49
N PHE A 376 7.29 8.71 6.41
CA PHE A 376 6.33 8.78 7.52
C PHE A 376 5.33 7.62 7.54
N SER A 377 5.39 6.72 6.59
CA SER A 377 4.50 5.55 6.47
C SER A 377 5.31 4.28 6.25
N SER A 378 4.75 3.16 6.63
CA SER A 378 5.34 1.83 6.44
C SER A 378 4.52 1.00 5.47
N GLY A 379 5.07 -0.10 4.98
CA GLY A 379 4.31 -1.12 4.27
C GLY A 379 3.19 -1.72 5.12
N LEU A 380 2.17 -2.24 4.46
CA LEU A 380 1.00 -2.81 5.11
C LEU A 380 1.39 -3.95 6.07
N SER A 381 0.86 -3.89 7.28
CA SER A 381 1.17 -4.80 8.37
C SER A 381 -0.08 -5.14 9.19
N VAL A 382 0.04 -6.06 10.13
CA VAL A 382 -1.06 -6.47 11.03
C VAL A 382 -1.60 -5.29 11.84
N ILE A 383 -0.74 -4.38 12.30
CA ILE A 383 -1.14 -3.24 13.13
C ILE A 383 -2.02 -2.24 12.37
N ASP A 384 -1.98 -2.22 11.03
CA ASP A 384 -2.83 -1.35 10.21
C ASP A 384 -4.32 -1.74 10.28
N PHE A 385 -4.60 -2.98 10.69
CA PHE A 385 -5.93 -3.54 10.90
C PHE A 385 -6.37 -3.47 12.36
N MET A 386 -5.58 -2.87 13.23
CA MET A 386 -5.80 -2.78 14.65
C MET A 386 -5.89 -1.33 15.13
N LYS A 387 -6.44 -1.15 16.32
CA LYS A 387 -6.49 0.13 17.04
C LYS A 387 -5.99 -0.07 18.47
N LYS A 388 -5.26 0.90 18.98
CA LYS A 388 -4.70 0.89 20.33
C LYS A 388 -5.52 1.80 21.26
N SER A 389 -5.88 1.30 22.44
CA SER A 389 -6.54 2.09 23.49
C SER A 389 -5.68 2.17 24.74
N SER A 390 -5.61 3.35 25.34
CA SER A 390 -5.04 3.54 26.66
C SER A 390 -6.12 3.31 27.72
N VAL A 391 -5.82 2.47 28.70
CA VAL A 391 -6.71 2.19 29.84
C VAL A 391 -6.06 2.72 31.10
N VAL A 392 -6.81 3.52 31.85
CA VAL A 392 -6.36 4.12 33.11
C VAL A 392 -7.26 3.63 34.24
N GLU A 393 -6.64 3.08 35.28
CA GLU A 393 -7.32 2.63 36.48
C GLU A 393 -6.69 3.32 37.70
N ILE A 394 -7.46 4.20 38.33
CA ILE A 394 -7.03 5.00 39.51
C ILE A 394 -7.68 4.41 40.76
N ASN A 395 -6.84 3.98 41.73
CA ASN A 395 -7.30 3.59 43.05
C ASN A 395 -7.28 4.78 44.03
N LYS A 396 -7.74 4.58 45.26
CA LYS A 396 -7.84 5.63 46.29
C LYS A 396 -6.46 6.25 46.61
N LEU A 397 -5.39 5.45 46.59
CA LEU A 397 -4.03 5.92 46.91
C LEU A 397 -3.48 6.77 45.76
N SER A 398 -3.55 6.29 44.52
CA SER A 398 -3.13 7.06 43.36
C SER A 398 -3.96 8.34 43.18
N TYR A 399 -5.27 8.27 43.46
CA TYR A 399 -6.11 9.47 43.48
C TYR A 399 -5.57 10.53 44.47
N LYS A 400 -5.31 10.11 45.72
CA LYS A 400 -4.77 11.01 46.76
C LYS A 400 -3.43 11.65 46.33
N ASN A 401 -2.58 10.89 45.64
CA ASN A 401 -1.27 11.36 45.20
C ASN A 401 -1.35 12.29 43.98
N LEU A 402 -2.37 12.11 43.11
CA LEU A 402 -2.42 12.79 41.80
C LEU A 402 -3.44 13.95 41.74
N SER A 403 -4.49 13.95 42.59
CA SER A 403 -5.61 14.89 42.50
C SER A 403 -5.15 16.36 42.50
N LYS A 404 -4.24 16.71 43.38
CA LYS A 404 -3.73 18.09 43.49
C LYS A 404 -3.02 18.57 42.23
N HIS A 405 -2.34 17.66 41.53
CA HIS A 405 -1.67 17.99 40.26
C HIS A 405 -2.68 18.25 39.13
N VAL A 406 -3.77 17.46 39.08
CA VAL A 406 -4.87 17.70 38.14
C VAL A 406 -5.53 19.05 38.40
N GLU A 407 -5.84 19.39 39.66
CA GLU A 407 -6.40 20.68 40.03
C GLU A 407 -5.51 21.83 39.53
N ASN A 408 -4.20 21.77 39.84
CA ASN A 408 -3.25 22.85 39.49
C ASN A 408 -3.15 23.02 37.96
N ILE A 409 -3.13 21.96 37.20
CA ILE A 409 -3.04 22.02 35.72
C ILE A 409 -4.36 22.53 35.13
N SER A 410 -5.50 22.05 35.64
CA SER A 410 -6.83 22.50 35.20
C SER A 410 -7.06 24.00 35.46
N ASP A 411 -6.48 24.54 36.56
CA ASP A 411 -6.54 25.97 36.84
C ASP A 411 -5.77 26.82 35.81
N VAL A 412 -4.60 26.35 35.38
CA VAL A 412 -3.80 27.00 34.31
C VAL A 412 -4.52 26.98 32.97
N GLU A 413 -5.22 25.90 32.69
CA GLU A 413 -5.97 25.70 31.42
C GLU A 413 -7.36 26.37 31.47
N ASN A 414 -7.80 26.91 32.62
CA ASN A 414 -9.16 27.44 32.85
C ASN A 414 -10.26 26.40 32.56
N LEU A 415 -10.02 25.16 33.00
CA LEU A 415 -10.94 24.02 32.82
C LEU A 415 -11.61 23.65 34.15
N ASP A 416 -12.54 24.48 34.64
CA ASP A 416 -13.20 24.33 35.94
C ASP A 416 -13.93 23.00 36.11
N ALA A 417 -14.56 22.47 35.05
CA ALA A 417 -15.25 21.19 35.08
C ALA A 417 -14.26 20.01 35.23
N HIS A 418 -13.06 20.09 34.66
CA HIS A 418 -12.00 19.08 34.88
C HIS A 418 -11.54 19.09 36.34
N LYS A 419 -11.28 20.30 36.91
CA LYS A 419 -10.95 20.47 38.31
C LYS A 419 -12.07 19.91 39.21
N LEU A 420 -13.31 20.31 38.98
CA LEU A 420 -14.47 19.83 39.72
C LEU A 420 -14.59 18.30 39.69
N SER A 421 -14.36 17.69 38.55
CA SER A 421 -14.44 16.21 38.41
C SER A 421 -13.48 15.46 39.31
N VAL A 422 -12.43 16.09 39.79
CA VAL A 422 -11.47 15.56 40.75
C VAL A 422 -11.80 16.01 42.18
N THR A 423 -12.15 17.27 42.41
CA THR A 423 -12.34 17.80 43.78
C THR A 423 -13.57 17.26 44.54
N ILE A 424 -14.56 16.69 43.84
CA ILE A 424 -15.80 16.16 44.42
C ILE A 424 -15.74 14.68 44.81
N ARG A 425 -14.62 13.96 44.58
CA ARG A 425 -14.46 12.52 44.84
C ARG A 425 -13.74 12.16 46.14
#